data_86f90550b356671e8137cded512c8e5c
#
_entry.id   86f90550b356671e8137cded512c8e5c
#
_cell.length_a   1.000
_cell.length_b   1.000
_cell.length_c   1.000
_cell.angle_alpha   90.00
_cell.angle_beta   90.00
_cell.angle_gamma   90.00
#
_symmetry.space_group_name_H-M   'P 1'
#
loop_
_entity.id
_entity.type
_entity.pdbx_description
1 polymer ?
#
loop_
_entity_poly.entity_id
_entity_poly.type
_entity_poly.pdbx_seq_one_letter_code
_entity_poly.pdbx_strand_id
1 'polypeptide(L)'
;LGLDTGLIQEDMAFLERQQNYKADITYVTNNELAFDYLRDNMASNLNQVVLPPFNYCIVDEVDSIFIDEAQVPLIISQAVETCVDKYIVAAEVAEYLEVNVHFKVDEKNRNIILTDQGTAQIEIILQVEDLYNPNDPWIPYILSAIKATALFFRNVHYIVQNNQIIIVDEFTGRIMPDRRWNEGLHQAVEAKEGVPIRQNTETAASITYQNFFLLYPKLSGMTGTAKTSEVEFEKIYNLSVEEIPTARPNLRKDLPDFVYKDSLTKWTAIARECKSIAKTKQPILIGTTTVENSEMLADLLKEYQLSYRLLNAKPENVK
;
A
#
# COMPACT_ATOMS: atom_id res chain seq x y z
N LEU A 1 35.01 12.40 -13.78
CA LEU A 1 35.59 11.13 -13.37
C LEU A 1 35.79 10.15 -14.53
N GLY A 2 35.19 10.40 -15.73
CA GLY A 2 35.29 9.53 -16.91
C GLY A 2 34.46 8.25 -16.79
N LEU A 3 33.38 8.27 -15.99
CA LEU A 3 32.43 7.19 -15.84
C LEU A 3 31.11 7.53 -16.57
N ASP A 4 30.47 6.52 -17.16
CA ASP A 4 29.17 6.67 -17.80
C ASP A 4 28.06 6.67 -16.75
N THR A 5 27.01 7.48 -16.99
CA THR A 5 25.86 7.59 -16.07
C THR A 5 24.58 7.24 -16.78
N GLY A 6 23.77 6.40 -16.12
CA GLY A 6 22.40 6.06 -16.50
C GLY A 6 21.39 6.71 -15.54
N LEU A 7 20.19 6.96 -16.04
CA LEU A 7 19.06 7.47 -15.26
C LEU A 7 17.83 6.58 -15.53
N ILE A 8 17.21 6.09 -14.47
CA ILE A 8 15.94 5.36 -14.52
C ILE A 8 14.84 6.24 -14.00
N GLN A 9 13.77 6.36 -14.78
CA GLN A 9 12.57 7.13 -14.45
C GLN A 9 11.33 6.25 -14.61
N GLU A 10 10.22 6.70 -14.02
CA GLU A 10 8.91 6.12 -14.23
C GLU A 10 8.56 6.12 -15.74
N ASP A 11 7.77 5.17 -16.20
CA ASP A 11 7.32 5.02 -17.58
C ASP A 11 8.40 4.78 -18.66
N MET A 12 9.66 4.52 -18.27
CA MET A 12 10.70 4.16 -19.22
C MET A 12 10.45 2.80 -19.86
N ALA A 13 10.72 2.71 -21.18
CA ALA A 13 10.65 1.46 -21.93
C ALA A 13 11.69 0.44 -21.46
N PHE A 14 11.36 -0.85 -21.57
CA PHE A 14 12.21 -1.96 -21.11
C PHE A 14 13.65 -1.89 -21.67
N LEU A 15 13.81 -1.70 -22.97
CA LEU A 15 15.14 -1.63 -23.60
C LEU A 15 15.96 -0.43 -23.14
N GLU A 16 15.29 0.67 -22.87
CA GLU A 16 15.93 1.89 -22.36
C GLU A 16 16.41 1.70 -20.93
N ARG A 17 15.57 1.06 -20.05
CA ARG A 17 15.98 0.67 -18.70
C ARG A 17 17.20 -0.24 -18.74
N GLN A 18 17.19 -1.27 -19.59
CA GLN A 18 18.30 -2.21 -19.71
C GLN A 18 19.61 -1.52 -20.17
N GLN A 19 19.53 -0.51 -21.03
CA GLN A 19 20.70 0.28 -21.43
C GLN A 19 21.23 1.15 -20.29
N ASN A 20 20.34 1.84 -19.57
CA ASN A 20 20.74 2.71 -18.45
C ASN A 20 21.32 1.94 -17.27
N TYR A 21 20.83 0.73 -17.00
CA TYR A 21 21.41 -0.14 -15.96
C TYR A 21 22.80 -0.72 -16.31
N LYS A 22 23.24 -0.63 -17.57
CA LYS A 22 24.60 -1.02 -17.99
C LYS A 22 25.63 0.06 -17.76
N ALA A 23 25.23 1.28 -17.40
CA ALA A 23 26.13 2.36 -17.09
C ALA A 23 26.95 2.08 -15.82
N ASP A 24 28.12 2.70 -15.71
CA ASP A 24 29.00 2.58 -14.53
C ASP A 24 28.29 3.06 -13.24
N ILE A 25 27.47 4.10 -13.36
CA ILE A 25 26.67 4.67 -12.27
C ILE A 25 25.24 4.84 -12.76
N THR A 26 24.27 4.25 -12.05
CA THR A 26 22.86 4.42 -12.35
C THR A 26 22.16 5.19 -11.24
N TYR A 27 21.47 6.27 -11.59
CA TYR A 27 20.57 7.01 -10.72
C TYR A 27 19.15 6.47 -10.90
N VAL A 28 18.52 6.12 -9.79
CA VAL A 28 17.18 5.53 -9.79
C VAL A 28 16.50 5.81 -8.44
N THR A 29 15.19 5.94 -8.41
CA THR A 29 14.46 6.02 -7.15
C THR A 29 14.38 4.64 -6.47
N ASN A 30 14.27 4.62 -5.14
CA ASN A 30 14.11 3.39 -4.36
C ASN A 30 12.95 2.52 -4.86
N ASN A 31 11.81 3.16 -5.20
CA ASN A 31 10.62 2.49 -5.73
C ASN A 31 10.90 1.79 -7.06
N GLU A 32 11.39 2.53 -8.06
CA GLU A 32 11.65 1.98 -9.39
C GLU A 32 12.64 0.82 -9.36
N LEU A 33 13.71 0.96 -8.58
CA LEU A 33 14.73 -0.07 -8.43
C LEU A 33 14.15 -1.36 -7.81
N ALA A 34 13.38 -1.24 -6.75
CA ALA A 34 12.80 -2.39 -6.09
C ALA A 34 11.67 -3.03 -6.90
N PHE A 35 10.90 -2.26 -7.67
CA PHE A 35 9.93 -2.81 -8.60
C PHE A 35 10.59 -3.47 -9.81
N ASP A 36 11.70 -2.95 -10.33
CA ASP A 36 12.48 -3.64 -11.37
C ASP A 36 12.99 -4.98 -10.86
N TYR A 37 13.49 -5.04 -9.62
CA TYR A 37 13.87 -6.30 -8.98
C TYR A 37 12.72 -7.31 -8.90
N LEU A 38 11.53 -6.87 -8.47
CA LEU A 38 10.37 -7.75 -8.42
C LEU A 38 9.97 -8.24 -9.81
N ARG A 39 9.99 -7.37 -10.82
CA ARG A 39 9.71 -7.73 -12.23
C ARG A 39 10.72 -8.74 -12.76
N ASP A 40 12.00 -8.53 -12.48
CA ASP A 40 13.07 -9.43 -12.89
C ASP A 40 12.93 -10.83 -12.28
N ASN A 41 12.49 -10.92 -11.02
CA ASN A 41 12.23 -12.21 -10.36
C ASN A 41 10.98 -12.94 -10.88
N MET A 42 10.09 -12.25 -11.58
CA MET A 42 8.93 -12.84 -12.26
C MET A 42 9.24 -13.21 -13.72
N ALA A 43 10.42 -12.83 -14.23
CA ALA A 43 10.80 -13.05 -15.61
C ALA A 43 10.99 -14.54 -15.92
N SER A 44 10.39 -15.01 -17.00
CA SER A 44 10.53 -16.40 -17.49
C SER A 44 11.79 -16.61 -18.32
N ASN A 45 12.47 -15.54 -18.74
CA ASN A 45 13.63 -15.57 -19.62
C ASN A 45 14.65 -14.50 -19.23
N LEU A 46 15.94 -14.84 -19.28
CA LEU A 46 17.04 -13.91 -18.97
C LEU A 46 17.04 -12.63 -19.82
N ASN A 47 16.51 -12.69 -21.02
CA ASN A 47 16.38 -11.50 -21.87
C ASN A 47 15.35 -10.47 -21.36
N GLN A 48 14.52 -10.85 -20.39
CA GLN A 48 13.53 -10.00 -19.73
C GLN A 48 14.05 -9.36 -18.44
N VAL A 49 15.29 -9.63 -18.07
CA VAL A 49 15.93 -9.08 -16.87
C VAL A 49 16.61 -7.78 -17.23
N VAL A 50 16.39 -6.74 -16.42
CA VAL A 50 17.00 -5.41 -16.62
C VAL A 50 18.15 -5.12 -15.68
N LEU A 51 18.10 -5.66 -14.45
CA LEU A 51 19.09 -5.37 -13.42
C LEU A 51 20.39 -6.12 -13.63
N PRO A 52 21.55 -5.45 -13.49
CA PRO A 52 22.84 -6.11 -13.40
C PRO A 52 23.00 -6.78 -12.01
N PRO A 53 24.02 -7.64 -11.83
CA PRO A 53 24.38 -8.12 -10.50
C PRO A 53 24.65 -6.97 -9.54
N PHE A 54 24.14 -7.07 -8.32
CA PHE A 54 24.32 -6.04 -7.30
C PHE A 54 25.78 -5.96 -6.83
N ASN A 55 26.31 -4.74 -6.79
CA ASN A 55 27.69 -4.46 -6.35
C ASN A 55 27.70 -3.48 -5.19
N TYR A 56 27.30 -2.25 -5.42
CA TYR A 56 27.35 -1.16 -4.46
C TYR A 56 26.15 -0.24 -4.62
N CYS A 57 25.53 0.10 -3.52
CA CYS A 57 24.44 1.05 -3.49
C CYS A 57 24.73 2.20 -2.53
N ILE A 58 24.46 3.42 -2.98
CA ILE A 58 24.51 4.64 -2.17
C ILE A 58 23.09 5.20 -2.11
N VAL A 59 22.54 5.33 -0.89
CA VAL A 59 21.16 5.77 -0.68
C VAL A 59 21.16 7.17 -0.08
N ASP A 60 20.48 8.09 -0.74
CA ASP A 60 20.20 9.42 -0.21
C ASP A 60 18.97 9.39 0.68
N GLU A 61 18.91 10.24 1.72
CA GLU A 61 17.90 10.22 2.78
C GLU A 61 17.69 8.79 3.35
N VAL A 62 18.80 8.18 3.70
CA VAL A 62 18.88 6.75 4.03
C VAL A 62 18.06 6.35 5.26
N ASP A 63 17.83 7.25 6.21
CA ASP A 63 16.98 7.02 7.38
C ASP A 63 15.51 6.85 6.99
N SER A 64 14.99 7.65 6.07
CA SER A 64 13.62 7.47 5.57
C SER A 64 13.42 6.10 4.92
N ILE A 65 14.39 5.63 4.13
CA ILE A 65 14.26 4.38 3.38
C ILE A 65 14.57 3.14 4.24
N PHE A 66 15.62 3.21 5.08
CA PHE A 66 16.10 2.05 5.84
C PHE A 66 15.44 1.91 7.22
N ILE A 67 14.82 2.97 7.73
CA ILE A 67 14.17 2.96 9.05
C ILE A 67 12.67 3.18 8.90
N ASP A 68 12.23 4.34 8.42
CA ASP A 68 10.81 4.71 8.39
C ASP A 68 9.99 3.80 7.46
N GLU A 69 10.48 3.54 6.25
CA GLU A 69 9.82 2.72 5.23
C GLU A 69 10.35 1.28 5.16
N ALA A 70 11.29 0.90 6.03
CA ALA A 70 12.03 -0.36 5.96
C ALA A 70 11.15 -1.61 5.80
N GLN A 71 10.03 -1.66 6.52
CA GLN A 71 9.11 -2.80 6.56
C GLN A 71 7.88 -2.63 5.65
N VAL A 72 7.77 -1.52 4.92
CA VAL A 72 6.69 -1.34 3.93
C VAL A 72 6.87 -2.36 2.81
N PRO A 73 5.90 -3.24 2.57
CA PRO A 73 6.01 -4.22 1.49
C PRO A 73 5.70 -3.57 0.15
N LEU A 74 6.60 -3.74 -0.80
CA LEU A 74 6.35 -3.50 -2.21
C LEU A 74 5.70 -4.75 -2.79
N ILE A 75 4.59 -4.61 -3.48
CA ILE A 75 3.76 -5.73 -3.94
C ILE A 75 3.46 -5.55 -5.43
N ILE A 76 3.73 -6.58 -6.22
CA ILE A 76 3.18 -6.73 -7.57
C ILE A 76 1.99 -7.68 -7.47
N SER A 77 0.81 -7.18 -7.84
CA SER A 77 -0.40 -7.98 -7.92
C SER A 77 -0.66 -8.38 -9.37
N GLN A 78 -1.02 -9.64 -9.57
CA GLN A 78 -1.42 -10.17 -10.86
C GLN A 78 -2.92 -10.49 -10.82
N ALA A 79 -3.64 -10.12 -11.87
CA ALA A 79 -5.02 -10.55 -12.02
C ALA A 79 -5.04 -12.07 -12.29
N VAL A 80 -5.79 -12.79 -11.47
CA VAL A 80 -6.04 -14.23 -11.69
C VAL A 80 -7.29 -14.36 -12.53
N GLU A 81 -7.25 -15.23 -13.54
CA GLU A 81 -8.45 -15.58 -14.29
C GLU A 81 -9.53 -16.09 -13.32
N THR A 82 -10.51 -15.25 -13.10
CA THR A 82 -11.65 -15.59 -12.25
C THR A 82 -12.73 -16.14 -13.17
N CYS A 83 -13.11 -17.40 -12.96
CA CYS A 83 -14.24 -17.98 -13.67
C CYS A 83 -15.55 -17.35 -13.13
N VAL A 84 -15.91 -16.18 -13.65
CA VAL A 84 -17.10 -15.41 -13.23
C VAL A 84 -18.36 -16.26 -13.29
N ASP A 85 -18.51 -17.04 -14.36
CA ASP A 85 -19.67 -17.91 -14.55
C ASP A 85 -19.86 -18.93 -13.43
N LYS A 86 -18.73 -19.47 -12.89
CA LYS A 86 -18.81 -20.41 -11.76
C LYS A 86 -19.33 -19.77 -10.49
N TYR A 87 -19.00 -18.49 -10.22
CA TYR A 87 -19.55 -17.78 -9.06
C TYR A 87 -21.05 -17.54 -9.17
N ILE A 88 -21.52 -17.19 -10.39
CA ILE A 88 -22.96 -16.98 -10.64
C ILE A 88 -23.72 -18.28 -10.42
N VAL A 89 -23.29 -19.36 -11.07
CA VAL A 89 -23.91 -20.68 -10.92
C VAL A 89 -23.84 -21.17 -9.48
N ALA A 90 -22.71 -21.00 -8.79
CA ALA A 90 -22.56 -21.39 -7.40
C ALA A 90 -23.50 -20.61 -6.46
N ALA A 91 -23.74 -19.32 -6.73
CA ALA A 91 -24.71 -18.51 -5.97
C ALA A 91 -26.14 -19.03 -6.15
N GLU A 92 -26.53 -19.35 -7.40
CA GLU A 92 -27.82 -19.97 -7.68
C GLU A 92 -27.97 -21.33 -6.97
N VAL A 93 -26.98 -22.20 -7.04
CA VAL A 93 -26.98 -23.51 -6.35
C VAL A 93 -27.10 -23.33 -4.84
N ALA A 94 -26.41 -22.34 -4.24
CA ALA A 94 -26.47 -22.10 -2.80
C ALA A 94 -27.88 -21.74 -2.29
N GLU A 95 -28.75 -21.18 -3.12
CA GLU A 95 -30.16 -20.88 -2.76
C GLU A 95 -31.03 -22.12 -2.58
N TYR A 96 -30.66 -23.24 -3.22
CA TYR A 96 -31.40 -24.50 -3.11
C TYR A 96 -30.94 -25.39 -1.95
N LEU A 97 -29.89 -24.99 -1.23
CA LEU A 97 -29.30 -25.80 -0.17
C LEU A 97 -29.87 -25.44 1.20
N GLU A 98 -30.19 -26.45 2.00
CA GLU A 98 -30.76 -26.29 3.34
C GLU A 98 -29.71 -26.55 4.43
N VAL A 99 -29.72 -25.67 5.45
CA VAL A 99 -28.90 -25.81 6.65
C VAL A 99 -29.23 -27.09 7.41
N ASN A 100 -28.22 -27.78 7.95
CA ASN A 100 -28.33 -29.06 8.68
C ASN A 100 -28.76 -30.25 7.84
N VAL A 101 -29.13 -30.10 6.59
CA VAL A 101 -29.38 -31.18 5.63
C VAL A 101 -28.19 -31.28 4.67
N HIS A 102 -27.95 -30.25 3.91
CA HIS A 102 -26.91 -30.20 2.86
C HIS A 102 -25.58 -29.67 3.37
N PHE A 103 -25.60 -28.77 4.38
CA PHE A 103 -24.38 -28.25 5.00
C PHE A 103 -24.61 -27.90 6.48
N LYS A 104 -23.50 -27.82 7.23
CA LYS A 104 -23.47 -27.37 8.62
C LYS A 104 -22.71 -26.06 8.72
N VAL A 105 -23.21 -25.16 9.57
CA VAL A 105 -22.57 -23.87 9.85
C VAL A 105 -21.78 -23.99 11.16
N ASP A 106 -20.49 -23.71 11.10
CA ASP A 106 -19.63 -23.49 12.27
C ASP A 106 -19.55 -21.98 12.52
N GLU A 107 -20.47 -21.46 13.33
CA GLU A 107 -20.52 -20.03 13.64
C GLU A 107 -19.25 -19.52 14.34
N LYS A 108 -18.62 -20.36 15.17
CA LYS A 108 -17.43 -19.99 15.94
C LYS A 108 -16.23 -19.72 15.05
N ASN A 109 -16.02 -20.57 14.05
CA ASN A 109 -14.91 -20.43 13.09
C ASN A 109 -15.34 -19.76 11.78
N ARG A 110 -16.61 -19.33 11.68
CA ARG A 110 -17.20 -18.77 10.46
C ARG A 110 -16.92 -19.62 9.23
N ASN A 111 -17.15 -20.91 9.36
CA ASN A 111 -16.88 -21.88 8.31
C ASN A 111 -18.12 -22.72 7.96
N ILE A 112 -18.08 -23.32 6.78
CA ILE A 112 -19.14 -24.21 6.25
C ILE A 112 -18.55 -25.60 6.04
N ILE A 113 -19.31 -26.61 6.44
CA ILE A 113 -18.97 -28.01 6.25
C ILE A 113 -20.10 -28.66 5.44
N LEU A 114 -19.81 -29.12 4.23
CA LEU A 114 -20.74 -29.88 3.42
C LEU A 114 -20.98 -31.27 4.05
N THR A 115 -22.22 -31.76 3.92
CA THR A 115 -22.56 -33.14 4.22
C THR A 115 -22.47 -34.01 2.97
N ASP A 116 -22.36 -35.32 3.12
CA ASP A 116 -22.34 -36.26 1.98
C ASP A 116 -23.61 -36.06 1.11
N GLN A 117 -24.75 -35.80 1.75
CA GLN A 117 -26.04 -35.52 1.07
C GLN A 117 -25.98 -34.21 0.30
N GLY A 118 -25.30 -33.17 0.87
CA GLY A 118 -25.11 -31.90 0.21
C GLY A 118 -24.18 -32.02 -1.01
N THR A 119 -23.10 -32.76 -0.90
CA THR A 119 -22.18 -33.04 -2.02
C THR A 119 -22.96 -33.72 -3.17
N ALA A 120 -23.66 -34.81 -2.89
CA ALA A 120 -24.43 -35.54 -3.90
C ALA A 120 -25.50 -34.65 -4.57
N GLN A 121 -26.19 -33.81 -3.80
CA GLN A 121 -27.21 -32.90 -4.35
C GLN A 121 -26.61 -31.86 -5.28
N ILE A 122 -25.47 -31.29 -4.92
CA ILE A 122 -24.79 -30.30 -5.74
C ILE A 122 -24.28 -30.93 -7.04
N GLU A 123 -23.70 -32.14 -6.99
CA GLU A 123 -23.25 -32.87 -8.16
C GLU A 123 -24.39 -33.12 -9.16
N ILE A 124 -25.58 -33.46 -8.64
CA ILE A 124 -26.79 -33.64 -9.46
C ILE A 124 -27.22 -32.33 -10.11
N ILE A 125 -27.24 -31.21 -9.36
CA ILE A 125 -27.65 -29.90 -9.86
C ILE A 125 -26.67 -29.40 -10.95
N LEU A 126 -25.37 -29.54 -10.69
CA LEU A 126 -24.32 -29.09 -11.62
C LEU A 126 -24.10 -30.06 -12.78
N GLN A 127 -24.66 -31.28 -12.71
CA GLN A 127 -24.40 -32.37 -13.67
C GLN A 127 -22.90 -32.71 -13.80
N VAL A 128 -22.18 -32.71 -12.69
CA VAL A 128 -20.75 -33.08 -12.60
C VAL A 128 -20.61 -34.39 -11.85
N GLU A 129 -19.59 -35.18 -12.19
CA GLU A 129 -19.31 -36.48 -11.52
C GLU A 129 -18.57 -36.30 -10.20
N ASP A 130 -17.74 -35.25 -10.06
CA ASP A 130 -16.93 -34.99 -8.88
C ASP A 130 -16.68 -33.49 -8.70
N LEU A 131 -17.15 -32.92 -7.60
CA LEU A 131 -16.95 -31.51 -7.22
C LEU A 131 -15.48 -31.18 -6.94
N TYR A 132 -14.66 -32.17 -6.61
CA TYR A 132 -13.25 -32.02 -6.26
C TYR A 132 -12.31 -32.25 -7.44
N ASN A 133 -12.80 -32.41 -8.67
CA ASN A 133 -11.99 -32.65 -9.84
C ASN A 133 -10.92 -31.56 -10.00
N PRO A 134 -9.61 -31.90 -9.97
CA PRO A 134 -8.53 -30.90 -10.06
C PRO A 134 -8.51 -30.11 -11.36
N ASN A 135 -9.04 -30.68 -12.46
CA ASN A 135 -9.07 -30.02 -13.76
C ASN A 135 -10.25 -29.04 -13.91
N ASP A 136 -11.30 -29.24 -13.12
CA ASP A 136 -12.50 -28.38 -13.14
C ASP A 136 -13.09 -28.26 -11.72
N PRO A 137 -12.38 -27.65 -10.76
CA PRO A 137 -12.81 -27.60 -9.37
C PRO A 137 -14.04 -26.72 -9.20
N TRP A 138 -15.07 -27.25 -8.53
CA TRP A 138 -16.28 -26.51 -8.16
C TRP A 138 -16.34 -26.17 -6.66
N ILE A 139 -15.67 -26.96 -5.85
CA ILE A 139 -15.78 -26.88 -4.39
C ILE A 139 -15.44 -25.49 -3.81
N PRO A 140 -14.38 -24.75 -4.25
CA PRO A 140 -14.08 -23.42 -3.72
C PRO A 140 -15.22 -22.42 -3.98
N TYR A 141 -15.85 -22.49 -5.15
CA TYR A 141 -16.95 -21.61 -5.54
C TYR A 141 -18.21 -21.90 -4.73
N ILE A 142 -18.55 -23.18 -4.58
CA ILE A 142 -19.71 -23.62 -3.80
C ILE A 142 -19.58 -23.27 -2.32
N LEU A 143 -18.42 -23.55 -1.70
CA LEU A 143 -18.20 -23.21 -0.30
C LEU A 143 -18.25 -21.71 -0.06
N SER A 144 -17.68 -20.91 -0.96
CA SER A 144 -17.74 -19.46 -0.88
C SER A 144 -19.16 -18.93 -1.06
N ALA A 145 -19.96 -19.51 -1.96
CA ALA A 145 -21.35 -19.13 -2.19
C ALA A 145 -22.25 -19.47 -0.99
N ILE A 146 -22.12 -20.68 -0.42
CA ILE A 146 -22.85 -21.08 0.78
C ILE A 146 -22.45 -20.18 1.96
N LYS A 147 -21.16 -19.89 2.11
CA LYS A 147 -20.63 -19.00 3.15
C LYS A 147 -21.20 -17.58 3.01
N ALA A 148 -21.25 -17.05 1.79
CA ALA A 148 -21.82 -15.75 1.48
C ALA A 148 -23.31 -15.68 1.82
N THR A 149 -24.07 -16.76 1.57
CA THR A 149 -25.51 -16.83 1.83
C THR A 149 -25.83 -17.03 3.30
N ALA A 150 -25.12 -17.93 3.98
CA ALA A 150 -25.41 -18.35 5.34
C ALA A 150 -24.82 -17.43 6.43
N LEU A 151 -23.71 -16.78 6.18
CA LEU A 151 -22.93 -16.05 7.20
C LEU A 151 -22.77 -14.54 6.91
N PHE A 152 -22.99 -14.08 5.69
CA PHE A 152 -22.77 -12.68 5.33
C PHE A 152 -24.07 -12.00 4.88
N PHE A 153 -24.55 -11.06 5.69
CA PHE A 153 -25.84 -10.40 5.52
C PHE A 153 -25.65 -8.93 5.10
N ARG A 154 -26.47 -8.51 4.14
CA ARG A 154 -26.53 -7.12 3.68
C ARG A 154 -26.95 -6.19 4.82
N ASN A 155 -26.38 -4.99 4.87
CA ASN A 155 -26.55 -3.97 5.91
C ASN A 155 -26.06 -4.37 7.33
N VAL A 156 -25.39 -5.52 7.45
CA VAL A 156 -24.71 -5.97 8.67
C VAL A 156 -23.22 -6.07 8.40
N HIS A 157 -22.83 -6.93 7.47
CA HIS A 157 -21.43 -7.20 7.13
C HIS A 157 -20.95 -6.39 5.91
N TYR A 158 -21.89 -5.95 5.05
CA TYR A 158 -21.61 -5.15 3.86
C TYR A 158 -22.81 -4.32 3.44
N ILE A 159 -22.54 -3.32 2.62
CA ILE A 159 -23.56 -2.54 1.90
C ILE A 159 -23.30 -2.65 0.39
N VAL A 160 -24.35 -2.40 -0.40
CA VAL A 160 -24.25 -2.28 -1.86
C VAL A 160 -24.36 -0.80 -2.22
N GLN A 161 -23.30 -0.24 -2.78
CA GLN A 161 -23.25 1.16 -3.21
C GLN A 161 -22.53 1.28 -4.55
N ASN A 162 -23.10 2.02 -5.50
CA ASN A 162 -22.54 2.21 -6.84
C ASN A 162 -22.22 0.89 -7.57
N ASN A 163 -23.09 -0.12 -7.47
CA ASN A 163 -22.87 -1.47 -8.02
C ASN A 163 -21.59 -2.15 -7.47
N GLN A 164 -21.24 -1.89 -6.22
CA GLN A 164 -20.07 -2.47 -5.55
C GLN A 164 -20.44 -2.91 -4.15
N ILE A 165 -19.80 -4.00 -3.71
CA ILE A 165 -19.86 -4.44 -2.34
C ILE A 165 -18.82 -3.66 -1.52
N ILE A 166 -19.27 -3.03 -0.44
CA ILE A 166 -18.39 -2.33 0.50
C ILE A 166 -18.55 -2.97 1.88
N ILE A 167 -17.46 -3.43 2.44
CA ILE A 167 -17.43 -4.09 3.75
C ILE A 167 -17.77 -3.08 4.85
N VAL A 168 -18.57 -3.54 5.82
CA VAL A 168 -18.85 -2.82 7.07
C VAL A 168 -18.10 -3.51 8.20
N ASP A 169 -17.34 -2.75 8.97
CA ASP A 169 -16.70 -3.25 10.18
C ASP A 169 -17.73 -3.52 11.27
N GLU A 170 -17.80 -4.74 11.74
CA GLU A 170 -18.84 -5.20 12.68
C GLU A 170 -18.77 -4.51 14.04
N PHE A 171 -17.58 -4.06 14.45
CA PHE A 171 -17.36 -3.44 15.76
C PHE A 171 -17.61 -1.93 15.74
N THR A 172 -17.22 -1.28 14.66
CA THR A 172 -17.30 0.19 14.54
C THR A 172 -18.45 0.68 13.68
N GLY A 173 -19.05 -0.19 12.87
CA GLY A 173 -20.06 0.17 11.89
C GLY A 173 -19.54 1.04 10.73
N ARG A 174 -18.21 1.19 10.60
CA ARG A 174 -17.60 2.01 9.55
C ARG A 174 -17.49 1.23 8.26
N ILE A 175 -17.74 1.93 7.14
CA ILE A 175 -17.52 1.38 5.80
C ILE A 175 -16.01 1.33 5.50
N MET A 176 -15.59 0.25 4.83
CA MET A 176 -14.20 -0.01 4.44
C MET A 176 -14.12 -0.22 2.92
N PRO A 177 -14.07 0.85 2.11
CA PRO A 177 -14.14 0.74 0.65
C PRO A 177 -12.94 0.05 0.02
N ASP A 178 -11.78 0.12 0.66
CA ASP A 178 -10.52 -0.44 0.15
C ASP A 178 -10.25 -1.89 0.63
N ARG A 179 -11.15 -2.46 1.44
CA ARG A 179 -11.06 -3.85 1.91
C ARG A 179 -11.89 -4.80 1.07
N ARG A 180 -11.36 -6.01 0.89
CA ARG A 180 -12.05 -7.13 0.26
C ARG A 180 -11.87 -8.39 1.11
N TRP A 181 -12.85 -9.30 1.08
CA TRP A 181 -12.67 -10.64 1.64
C TRP A 181 -11.84 -11.50 0.70
N ASN A 182 -11.04 -12.37 1.27
CA ASN A 182 -10.17 -13.30 0.56
C ASN A 182 -10.91 -14.58 0.13
N GLU A 183 -10.19 -15.49 -0.52
CA GLU A 183 -10.63 -16.85 -0.86
C GLU A 183 -11.92 -16.93 -1.69
N GLY A 184 -12.15 -15.95 -2.56
CA GLY A 184 -13.33 -15.93 -3.42
C GLY A 184 -14.63 -15.51 -2.74
N LEU A 185 -14.61 -15.23 -1.42
CA LEU A 185 -15.80 -14.84 -0.68
C LEU A 185 -16.39 -13.51 -1.17
N HIS A 186 -15.54 -12.54 -1.50
CA HIS A 186 -16.00 -11.25 -2.01
C HIS A 186 -16.74 -11.41 -3.33
N GLN A 187 -16.22 -12.21 -4.25
CA GLN A 187 -16.85 -12.55 -5.52
C GLN A 187 -18.17 -13.32 -5.34
N ALA A 188 -18.20 -14.21 -4.35
CA ALA A 188 -19.45 -14.93 -4.01
C ALA A 188 -20.53 -13.99 -3.47
N VAL A 189 -20.16 -12.96 -2.70
CA VAL A 189 -21.10 -11.92 -2.26
C VAL A 189 -21.50 -11.01 -3.42
N GLU A 190 -20.58 -10.67 -4.33
CA GLU A 190 -20.88 -9.93 -5.56
C GLU A 190 -21.89 -10.71 -6.43
N ALA A 191 -21.70 -12.03 -6.60
CA ALA A 191 -22.62 -12.91 -7.31
C ALA A 191 -24.00 -12.96 -6.63
N LYS A 192 -24.05 -13.19 -5.32
CA LYS A 192 -25.28 -13.21 -4.52
C LYS A 192 -26.12 -11.94 -4.67
N GLU A 193 -25.50 -10.77 -4.72
CA GLU A 193 -26.17 -9.47 -4.86
C GLU A 193 -26.40 -9.06 -6.33
N GLY A 194 -25.97 -9.87 -7.31
CA GLY A 194 -26.13 -9.58 -8.73
C GLY A 194 -25.34 -8.35 -9.21
N VAL A 195 -24.27 -7.98 -8.51
CA VAL A 195 -23.39 -6.90 -8.92
C VAL A 195 -22.23 -7.42 -9.78
N PRO A 196 -21.57 -6.59 -10.60
CA PRO A 196 -20.44 -7.03 -11.41
C PRO A 196 -19.34 -7.66 -10.57
N ILE A 197 -18.97 -8.90 -10.90
CA ILE A 197 -17.92 -9.65 -10.22
C ILE A 197 -16.55 -9.13 -10.70
N ARG A 198 -15.73 -8.68 -9.76
CA ARG A 198 -14.38 -8.20 -10.07
C ARG A 198 -13.38 -9.33 -10.03
N GLN A 199 -12.38 -9.26 -10.92
CA GLN A 199 -11.28 -10.21 -10.93
C GLN A 199 -10.55 -10.21 -9.59
N ASN A 200 -10.14 -11.38 -9.15
CA ASN A 200 -9.27 -11.53 -8.00
C ASN A 200 -7.85 -11.10 -8.39
N THR A 201 -7.19 -10.40 -7.48
CA THR A 201 -5.76 -10.11 -7.62
C THR A 201 -5.01 -10.90 -6.57
N GLU A 202 -4.04 -11.67 -6.99
CA GLU A 202 -3.11 -12.36 -6.09
C GLU A 202 -1.77 -11.65 -6.09
N THR A 203 -1.08 -11.70 -4.95
CA THR A 203 0.28 -11.19 -4.83
C THR A 203 1.20 -12.10 -5.62
N ALA A 204 1.70 -11.61 -6.76
CA ALA A 204 2.63 -12.34 -7.59
C ALA A 204 4.06 -12.28 -7.06
N ALA A 205 4.48 -11.12 -6.54
CA ALA A 205 5.78 -10.92 -5.91
C ALA A 205 5.69 -9.82 -4.84
N SER A 206 6.47 -9.96 -3.77
CA SER A 206 6.59 -8.91 -2.75
C SER A 206 7.97 -8.92 -2.10
N ILE A 207 8.45 -7.74 -1.72
CA ILE A 207 9.66 -7.57 -0.93
C ILE A 207 9.55 -6.29 -0.10
N THR A 208 10.20 -6.24 1.07
CA THR A 208 10.36 -5.01 1.83
C THR A 208 11.64 -4.30 1.42
N TYR A 209 11.73 -2.97 1.60
CA TYR A 209 12.98 -2.25 1.34
C TYR A 209 14.14 -2.81 2.14
N GLN A 210 13.90 -3.14 3.41
CA GLN A 210 14.91 -3.75 4.27
C GLN A 210 15.52 -5.00 3.61
N ASN A 211 14.71 -5.94 3.18
CA ASN A 211 15.18 -7.19 2.58
C ASN A 211 15.82 -6.94 1.21
N PHE A 212 15.31 -6.00 0.45
CA PHE A 212 15.85 -5.67 -0.86
C PHE A 212 17.27 -5.09 -0.77
N PHE A 213 17.48 -4.06 0.06
CA PHE A 213 18.79 -3.42 0.15
C PHE A 213 19.85 -4.31 0.80
N LEU A 214 19.46 -5.27 1.64
CA LEU A 214 20.38 -6.28 2.16
C LEU A 214 20.96 -7.23 1.10
N LEU A 215 20.42 -7.23 -0.13
CA LEU A 215 20.99 -7.98 -1.25
C LEU A 215 22.28 -7.35 -1.81
N TYR A 216 22.53 -6.09 -1.52
CA TYR A 216 23.77 -5.41 -1.97
C TYR A 216 24.96 -5.80 -1.08
N PRO A 217 26.08 -6.27 -1.68
CA PRO A 217 27.30 -6.60 -0.92
C PRO A 217 27.92 -5.40 -0.22
N LYS A 218 27.71 -4.21 -0.77
CA LYS A 218 28.17 -2.94 -0.21
C LYS A 218 27.04 -1.94 -0.20
N LEU A 219 26.79 -1.37 0.98
CA LEU A 219 25.81 -0.31 1.20
C LEU A 219 26.50 0.89 1.81
N SER A 220 26.05 2.06 1.43
CA SER A 220 26.29 3.30 2.16
C SER A 220 25.10 4.23 1.95
N GLY A 221 25.01 5.27 2.75
CA GLY A 221 23.95 6.25 2.63
C GLY A 221 24.37 7.60 3.20
N MET A 222 23.51 8.57 3.03
CA MET A 222 23.69 9.90 3.57
C MET A 222 22.32 10.47 3.97
N THR A 223 22.32 11.23 5.04
CA THR A 223 21.17 11.97 5.56
C THR A 223 21.62 13.01 6.56
N GLY A 224 20.80 13.98 6.84
CA GLY A 224 21.01 14.96 7.90
C GLY A 224 20.70 14.44 9.32
N THR A 225 20.09 13.25 9.48
CA THR A 225 19.47 12.80 10.75
C THR A 225 19.80 11.36 11.17
N ALA A 226 20.83 10.73 10.58
CA ALA A 226 21.20 9.33 10.86
C ALA A 226 21.55 9.03 12.33
N LYS A 227 22.10 10.01 13.07
CA LYS A 227 22.64 9.77 14.41
C LYS A 227 21.60 9.28 15.41
N THR A 228 20.35 9.67 15.25
CA THR A 228 19.23 9.23 16.13
C THR A 228 18.92 7.74 15.96
N SER A 229 19.19 7.16 14.81
CA SER A 229 18.91 5.75 14.46
C SER A 229 20.18 4.91 14.27
N GLU A 230 21.33 5.36 14.82
CA GLU A 230 22.64 4.70 14.68
C GLU A 230 22.60 3.21 15.07
N VAL A 231 21.89 2.89 16.17
CA VAL A 231 21.79 1.52 16.68
C VAL A 231 21.05 0.59 15.69
N GLU A 232 20.05 1.11 14.98
CA GLU A 232 19.28 0.36 13.98
C GLU A 232 20.13 0.15 12.72
N PHE A 233 20.84 1.17 12.26
CA PHE A 233 21.78 1.05 11.14
C PHE A 233 22.84 -0.03 11.41
N GLU A 234 23.42 -0.05 12.60
CA GLU A 234 24.42 -1.04 12.97
C GLU A 234 23.84 -2.45 13.05
N LYS A 235 22.70 -2.63 13.74
CA LYS A 235 22.11 -3.95 13.98
C LYS A 235 21.54 -4.61 12.73
N ILE A 236 20.88 -3.84 11.86
CA ILE A 236 20.14 -4.36 10.71
C ILE A 236 21.02 -4.41 9.47
N TYR A 237 21.76 -3.33 9.20
CA TYR A 237 22.51 -3.17 7.94
C TYR A 237 24.01 -3.28 8.11
N ASN A 238 24.50 -3.41 9.35
CA ASN A 238 25.93 -3.40 9.69
C ASN A 238 26.65 -2.13 9.18
N LEU A 239 25.98 -0.98 9.29
CA LEU A 239 26.47 0.33 8.89
C LEU A 239 26.79 1.18 10.11
N SER A 240 28.00 1.74 10.18
CA SER A 240 28.36 2.76 11.17
C SER A 240 27.92 4.15 10.72
N VAL A 241 27.56 5.00 11.67
CA VAL A 241 27.17 6.38 11.40
C VAL A 241 28.34 7.32 11.73
N GLU A 242 28.85 8.01 10.71
CA GLU A 242 29.94 8.98 10.82
C GLU A 242 29.43 10.41 10.58
N GLU A 243 29.69 11.29 11.53
CA GLU A 243 29.33 12.70 11.39
C GLU A 243 30.35 13.47 10.55
N ILE A 244 29.92 13.98 9.41
CA ILE A 244 30.74 14.83 8.56
C ILE A 244 30.58 16.28 9.01
N PRO A 245 31.65 16.98 9.42
CA PRO A 245 31.54 18.36 9.84
C PRO A 245 31.10 19.26 8.69
N THR A 246 30.26 20.25 9.03
CA THR A 246 29.72 21.20 8.04
C THR A 246 30.85 22.10 7.47
N ALA A 247 30.74 22.45 6.18
CA ALA A 247 31.70 23.34 5.50
C ALA A 247 31.73 24.77 6.08
N ARG A 248 30.64 25.18 6.73
CA ARG A 248 30.49 26.47 7.41
C ARG A 248 29.88 26.27 8.78
N PRO A 249 30.19 27.14 9.77
CA PRO A 249 29.59 27.08 11.10
C PRO A 249 28.04 27.13 11.01
N ASN A 250 27.40 26.28 11.79
CA ASN A 250 25.94 26.29 11.89
C ASN A 250 25.51 27.53 12.69
N LEU A 251 24.74 28.40 12.05
CA LEU A 251 24.17 29.63 12.66
C LEU A 251 22.72 29.42 13.15
N ARG A 252 22.14 28.23 12.95
CA ARG A 252 20.80 27.90 13.42
C ARG A 252 20.73 27.96 14.95
N LYS A 253 19.68 28.58 15.45
CA LYS A 253 19.34 28.60 16.85
C LYS A 253 18.00 27.89 17.05
N ASP A 254 18.03 26.77 17.74
CA ASP A 254 16.80 26.07 18.10
C ASP A 254 16.24 26.74 19.36
N LEU A 255 15.01 27.23 19.25
CA LEU A 255 14.30 27.85 20.34
C LEU A 255 13.53 26.79 21.15
N PRO A 256 13.29 27.02 22.45
CA PRO A 256 12.47 26.10 23.24
C PRO A 256 11.03 26.04 22.74
N ASP A 257 10.37 24.92 22.96
CA ASP A 257 8.98 24.73 22.62
C ASP A 257 8.06 25.65 23.39
N PHE A 258 7.04 26.20 22.70
CA PHE A 258 5.97 26.97 23.33
C PHE A 258 4.74 26.09 23.52
N VAL A 259 4.28 25.96 24.77
CA VAL A 259 3.09 25.19 25.12
C VAL A 259 1.89 26.13 25.26
N TYR A 260 0.79 25.81 24.60
CA TYR A 260 -0.43 26.60 24.60
C TYR A 260 -1.59 25.81 25.20
N LYS A 261 -2.56 26.51 25.77
CA LYS A 261 -3.73 25.93 26.43
C LYS A 261 -4.64 25.18 25.43
N ASP A 262 -4.78 25.72 24.24
CA ASP A 262 -5.64 25.20 23.18
C ASP A 262 -5.08 25.52 21.79
N SER A 263 -5.63 24.83 20.76
CA SER A 263 -5.19 24.97 19.39
C SER A 263 -5.40 26.39 18.83
N LEU A 264 -6.50 27.06 19.17
CA LEU A 264 -6.79 28.39 18.66
C LEU A 264 -5.77 29.42 19.16
N THR A 265 -5.44 29.35 20.45
CA THR A 265 -4.39 30.18 21.07
C THR A 265 -3.03 29.93 20.41
N LYS A 266 -2.69 28.67 20.15
CA LYS A 266 -1.46 28.29 19.42
C LYS A 266 -1.41 28.94 18.04
N TRP A 267 -2.44 28.75 17.22
CA TRP A 267 -2.46 29.26 15.85
C TRP A 267 -2.45 30.79 15.78
N THR A 268 -3.16 31.45 16.70
CA THR A 268 -3.13 32.90 16.84
C THR A 268 -1.74 33.42 17.20
N ALA A 269 -1.03 32.72 18.09
CA ALA A 269 0.34 33.07 18.47
C ALA A 269 1.30 32.94 17.29
N ILE A 270 1.20 31.83 16.52
CA ILE A 270 1.99 31.61 15.30
C ILE A 270 1.77 32.77 14.30
N ALA A 271 0.51 33.12 14.02
CA ALA A 271 0.20 34.20 13.10
C ALA A 271 0.77 35.58 13.54
N ARG A 272 0.76 35.86 14.86
CA ARG A 272 1.36 37.07 15.43
C ARG A 272 2.89 37.07 15.28
N GLU A 273 3.52 35.95 15.54
CA GLU A 273 4.97 35.79 15.37
C GLU A 273 5.37 35.94 13.92
N CYS A 274 4.66 35.32 12.98
CA CYS A 274 4.83 35.51 11.54
C CYS A 274 4.75 37.00 11.16
N LYS A 275 3.77 37.74 11.69
CA LYS A 275 3.63 39.19 11.44
C LYS A 275 4.83 39.98 11.97
N SER A 276 5.41 39.54 13.11
CA SER A 276 6.58 40.20 13.68
C SER A 276 7.82 39.95 12.81
N ILE A 277 8.06 38.69 12.40
CA ILE A 277 9.22 38.31 11.60
C ILE A 277 9.13 38.85 10.18
N ALA A 278 7.92 38.88 9.59
CA ALA A 278 7.72 39.45 8.25
C ALA A 278 8.17 40.91 8.11
N LYS A 279 8.14 41.70 9.21
CA LYS A 279 8.67 43.09 9.21
C LYS A 279 10.18 43.15 8.96
N THR A 280 10.92 42.11 9.30
CA THR A 280 12.36 42.00 9.06
C THR A 280 12.67 41.50 7.65
N LYS A 281 11.65 41.13 6.84
CA LYS A 281 11.76 40.52 5.52
C LYS A 281 12.45 39.16 5.53
N GLN A 282 12.53 38.49 6.68
CA GLN A 282 13.03 37.13 6.80
C GLN A 282 12.00 36.14 6.25
N PRO A 283 12.36 35.20 5.37
CA PRO A 283 11.45 34.17 4.92
C PRO A 283 11.08 33.22 6.07
N ILE A 284 9.81 32.79 6.10
CA ILE A 284 9.24 31.93 7.15
C ILE A 284 8.73 30.65 6.49
N LEU A 285 9.13 29.49 6.99
CA LEU A 285 8.57 28.19 6.62
C LEU A 285 7.77 27.66 7.79
N ILE A 286 6.51 27.25 7.54
CA ILE A 286 5.63 26.73 8.58
C ILE A 286 5.20 25.32 8.15
N GLY A 287 5.55 24.33 8.96
CA GLY A 287 5.10 22.95 8.80
C GLY A 287 3.81 22.68 9.59
N THR A 288 2.85 22.01 8.97
CA THR A 288 1.61 21.53 9.60
C THR A 288 1.44 20.05 9.39
N THR A 289 0.73 19.37 10.29
CA THR A 289 0.54 17.91 10.24
C THR A 289 -0.61 17.46 9.33
N THR A 290 -1.56 18.37 9.02
CA THR A 290 -2.74 18.05 8.20
C THR A 290 -3.04 19.16 7.20
N VAL A 291 -3.75 18.79 6.12
CA VAL A 291 -4.23 19.76 5.12
C VAL A 291 -5.14 20.80 5.77
N GLU A 292 -6.06 20.38 6.64
CA GLU A 292 -7.00 21.24 7.35
C GLU A 292 -6.28 22.32 8.19
N ASN A 293 -5.25 21.90 8.94
CA ASN A 293 -4.43 22.83 9.72
C ASN A 293 -3.72 23.86 8.83
N SER A 294 -3.26 23.44 7.66
CA SER A 294 -2.60 24.33 6.70
C SER A 294 -3.56 25.38 6.13
N GLU A 295 -4.80 25.01 5.84
CA GLU A 295 -5.85 25.90 5.34
C GLU A 295 -6.32 26.88 6.43
N MET A 296 -6.58 26.37 7.65
CA MET A 296 -6.96 27.21 8.78
C MET A 296 -5.88 28.27 9.08
N LEU A 297 -4.61 27.90 9.04
CA LEU A 297 -3.50 28.83 9.23
C LEU A 297 -3.43 29.83 8.07
N ALA A 298 -3.66 29.41 6.84
CA ALA A 298 -3.71 30.29 5.67
C ALA A 298 -4.78 31.38 5.83
N ASP A 299 -5.97 31.04 6.32
CA ASP A 299 -7.04 31.99 6.57
C ASP A 299 -6.67 32.98 7.69
N LEU A 300 -6.06 32.51 8.78
CA LEU A 300 -5.52 33.38 9.81
C LEU A 300 -4.45 34.34 9.28
N LEU A 301 -3.54 33.88 8.44
CA LEU A 301 -2.52 34.76 7.83
C LEU A 301 -3.13 35.84 6.92
N LYS A 302 -4.25 35.54 6.22
CA LYS A 302 -5.02 36.53 5.47
C LYS A 302 -5.60 37.63 6.38
N GLU A 303 -6.18 37.24 7.52
CA GLU A 303 -6.71 38.21 8.51
C GLU A 303 -5.61 39.16 9.02
N TYR A 304 -4.39 38.63 9.19
CA TYR A 304 -3.21 39.40 9.59
C TYR A 304 -2.57 40.18 8.43
N GLN A 305 -3.14 40.11 7.21
CA GLN A 305 -2.65 40.76 5.99
C GLN A 305 -1.22 40.36 5.60
N LEU A 306 -0.88 39.11 5.79
CA LEU A 306 0.41 38.53 5.41
C LEU A 306 0.31 37.84 4.04
N SER A 307 1.30 38.10 3.18
CA SER A 307 1.46 37.35 1.93
C SER A 307 2.07 36.00 2.23
N TYR A 308 1.47 34.91 1.74
CA TYR A 308 1.94 33.55 1.92
C TYR A 308 1.74 32.73 0.64
N ARG A 309 2.42 31.59 0.57
CA ARG A 309 2.18 30.55 -0.41
C ARG A 309 1.78 29.28 0.33
N LEU A 310 0.60 28.73 0.03
CA LEU A 310 0.12 27.49 0.59
C LEU A 310 0.60 26.32 -0.28
N LEU A 311 1.21 25.33 0.34
CA LEU A 311 1.63 24.09 -0.30
C LEU A 311 1.02 22.93 0.50
N ASN A 312 0.12 22.17 -0.09
CA ASN A 312 -0.47 20.98 0.48
C ASN A 312 -0.86 19.98 -0.63
N ALA A 313 -1.40 18.81 -0.25
CA ALA A 313 -1.74 17.75 -1.17
C ALA A 313 -2.95 18.02 -2.10
N LYS A 314 -3.62 19.18 -1.98
CA LYS A 314 -4.71 19.54 -2.91
C LYS A 314 -4.15 19.96 -4.27
N PRO A 315 -4.73 19.48 -5.41
CA PRO A 315 -4.23 19.78 -6.75
C PRO A 315 -4.06 21.27 -7.06
N GLU A 316 -4.90 22.12 -6.48
CA GLU A 316 -4.86 23.57 -6.62
C GLU A 316 -3.69 24.25 -5.90
N ASN A 317 -3.05 23.54 -4.96
CA ASN A 317 -1.97 24.06 -4.11
C ASN A 317 -0.61 23.39 -4.40
N VAL A 318 -0.53 22.48 -5.38
CA VAL A 318 0.69 21.72 -5.74
C VAL A 318 1.61 22.48 -6.71
N LYS A 319 1.32 23.75 -7.06
CA LYS A 319 2.10 24.53 -8.05
C LYS A 319 3.25 25.31 -7.44
#